data_e9b270012a7b2509b4b994d025b5d7e0
#
_entry.id   e9b270012a7b2509b4b994d025b5d7e0
#
_cell.length_a   1.000
_cell.length_b   1.000
_cell.length_c   1.000
_cell.angle_alpha   90.00
_cell.angle_beta   90.00
_cell.angle_gamma   90.00
#
_symmetry.space_group_name_H-M   'P 1'
#
loop_
_entity.id
_entity.type
_entity.pdbx_description
1 polymer ?
#
loop_
_entity_poly.entity_id
_entity_poly.type
_entity_poly.pdbx_seq_one_letter_code
_entity_poly.pdbx_strand_id
1 'polypeptide(L)'
;MRNPLIKYSLSLFLIIVSGCTSEDLTREYPESFSIEVTNEIDTERKESCVFLDIAAIREKHPDFNPEAFVIVEDKKELSSQMADSDIEGKKIVFLADFAPEETKEITIRYSKEGSKDREYAKRTQSILSLKCGGKWEGNKYVGGTFKDTNYLKTPPGHTDHSEFIRFEGPGWESDKVGYRLYLDWRNGIDIFGKKASSMVLQEVGQDGFESYHEMSPWGMDILKVGDALGIGAVGIWKNGKVERVSKTDGLVCEILEDGSLYSQLQIKYLGWKIDSKRFNLTSNLSITAGSRLTKHDITLDKDIDNLCTGIVKSEGVNILKSEYKKGSWGYLASYGDQSIIGDKLGMAVLYKNEDKIKTTEDELNEVVVLKSKNGRLTYYFLAAWEQELEGIKNEEEFIKYLEAIIKELDSPISIEVMQRND
;
A
#
# COMPACT_ATOMS: atom_id res chain seq x y z
N MET A 1 -17.43 -15.51 59.11
CA MET A 1 -16.41 -15.69 58.03
C MET A 1 -16.33 -14.39 57.26
N ARG A 2 -15.18 -13.71 57.36
CA ARG A 2 -14.97 -12.37 56.76
C ARG A 2 -14.38 -12.54 55.39
N ASN A 3 -15.05 -11.99 54.35
CA ASN A 3 -14.50 -11.90 53.00
C ASN A 3 -13.44 -10.79 52.94
N PRO A 4 -12.27 -11.00 52.30
CA PRO A 4 -11.33 -9.94 52.04
C PRO A 4 -11.68 -9.18 50.76
N LEU A 5 -11.84 -7.87 50.89
CA LEU A 5 -11.96 -6.92 49.75
C LEU A 5 -10.58 -6.80 49.08
N ILE A 6 -10.50 -7.28 47.86
CA ILE A 6 -9.35 -7.05 46.96
C ILE A 6 -9.47 -5.64 46.39
N LYS A 7 -8.58 -4.74 46.81
CA LYS A 7 -8.43 -3.42 46.24
C LYS A 7 -7.61 -3.52 44.93
N TYR A 8 -8.21 -3.34 43.80
CA TYR A 8 -7.50 -3.11 42.52
C TYR A 8 -6.97 -1.67 42.53
N SER A 9 -5.66 -1.51 42.59
CA SER A 9 -4.99 -0.24 42.35
C SER A 9 -4.90 -0.03 40.82
N LEU A 10 -5.68 0.89 40.28
CA LEU A 10 -5.62 1.32 38.89
C LEU A 10 -4.43 2.29 38.77
N SER A 11 -3.26 1.79 38.37
CA SER A 11 -2.11 2.63 38.03
C SER A 11 -2.35 3.26 36.69
N LEU A 12 -2.75 4.52 36.69
CA LEU A 12 -2.84 5.36 35.51
C LEU A 12 -1.40 5.66 35.06
N PHE A 13 -0.90 4.93 34.05
CA PHE A 13 0.35 5.29 33.36
C PHE A 13 0.07 6.53 32.50
N LEU A 14 0.46 7.69 33.00
CA LEU A 14 0.50 8.93 32.24
C LEU A 14 1.71 8.82 31.30
N ILE A 15 1.49 8.49 30.03
CA ILE A 15 2.51 8.61 28.99
C ILE A 15 2.68 10.11 28.76
N ILE A 16 3.69 10.69 29.37
CA ILE A 16 4.13 12.06 29.07
C ILE A 16 4.85 11.94 27.71
N VAL A 17 4.15 12.22 26.61
CA VAL A 17 4.79 12.50 25.34
C VAL A 17 5.50 13.85 25.53
N SER A 18 6.79 13.79 25.82
CA SER A 18 7.65 14.96 25.91
C SER A 18 7.88 15.44 24.48
N GLY A 19 7.01 16.34 23.99
CA GLY A 19 7.24 17.02 22.72
C GLY A 19 8.54 17.83 22.85
N CYS A 20 9.54 17.52 22.01
CA CYS A 20 10.73 18.34 21.87
C CYS A 20 10.33 19.78 21.55
N THR A 21 10.87 20.76 22.27
CA THR A 21 10.66 22.17 21.94
C THR A 21 11.46 22.54 20.70
N SER A 22 11.07 23.60 19.98
CA SER A 22 11.80 24.09 18.81
C SER A 22 13.27 24.45 19.10
N GLU A 23 13.60 24.83 20.35
CA GLU A 23 14.97 25.10 20.80
C GLU A 23 15.80 23.82 20.92
N ASP A 24 15.20 22.73 21.39
CA ASP A 24 15.85 21.42 21.46
C ASP A 24 16.17 20.89 20.06
N LEU A 25 15.26 21.00 19.11
CA LEU A 25 15.47 20.60 17.72
C LEU A 25 16.61 21.41 17.06
N THR A 26 16.70 22.71 17.32
CA THR A 26 17.77 23.57 16.78
C THR A 26 19.14 23.18 17.31
N ARG A 27 19.23 22.78 18.58
CA ARG A 27 20.50 22.32 19.16
C ARG A 27 20.90 20.93 18.66
N GLU A 28 19.92 20.06 18.48
CA GLU A 28 20.14 18.68 18.02
C GLU A 28 20.43 18.59 16.53
N TYR A 29 19.75 19.44 15.73
CA TYR A 29 19.85 19.52 14.26
C TYR A 29 20.18 20.97 13.88
N PRO A 30 21.46 21.38 13.96
CA PRO A 30 21.87 22.77 13.87
C PRO A 30 21.76 23.37 12.47
N GLU A 31 21.86 22.54 11.44
CA GLU A 31 21.75 22.98 10.06
C GLU A 31 20.27 22.98 9.62
N SER A 32 19.94 23.85 8.67
CA SER A 32 18.59 23.85 8.09
C SER A 32 18.56 24.44 6.70
N PHE A 33 17.55 24.06 5.96
CA PHE A 33 17.08 24.68 4.73
C PHE A 33 15.57 24.57 4.63
N SER A 34 14.97 25.36 3.75
CA SER A 34 13.53 25.31 3.49
C SER A 34 13.23 24.61 2.18
N ILE A 35 12.04 24.03 2.10
CA ILE A 35 11.38 23.61 0.88
C ILE A 35 10.05 24.32 0.73
N GLU A 36 9.68 24.65 -0.48
CA GLU A 36 8.30 25.05 -0.81
C GLU A 36 7.54 23.82 -1.32
N VAL A 37 6.35 23.60 -0.75
CA VAL A 37 5.49 22.45 -1.08
C VAL A 37 4.12 23.00 -1.45
N THR A 38 3.66 22.73 -2.69
CA THR A 38 2.45 23.34 -3.23
C THR A 38 1.39 22.31 -3.58
N ASN A 39 0.18 22.54 -3.08
CA ASN A 39 -1.05 21.93 -3.57
C ASN A 39 -1.62 22.78 -4.72
N GLU A 40 -1.48 22.34 -5.95
CA GLU A 40 -1.90 23.09 -7.13
C GLU A 40 -3.40 23.00 -7.45
N ILE A 41 -4.17 22.20 -6.69
CA ILE A 41 -5.60 22.01 -6.94
C ILE A 41 -6.47 22.84 -5.99
N ASP A 42 -7.68 23.19 -6.45
CA ASP A 42 -8.69 23.99 -5.75
C ASP A 42 -9.46 23.21 -4.66
N THR A 43 -8.88 22.10 -4.16
CA THR A 43 -9.45 21.29 -3.08
C THR A 43 -8.43 21.06 -1.97
N GLU A 44 -8.94 20.99 -0.74
CA GLU A 44 -8.16 20.63 0.44
C GLU A 44 -7.59 19.22 0.26
N ARG A 45 -6.36 19.00 0.74
CA ARG A 45 -5.74 17.68 0.88
C ARG A 45 -5.37 17.46 2.34
N LYS A 46 -5.86 16.36 2.90
CA LYS A 46 -5.52 15.95 4.26
C LYS A 46 -4.54 14.80 4.25
N GLU A 47 -3.58 14.87 5.17
CA GLU A 47 -2.56 13.82 5.36
C GLU A 47 -1.91 13.38 4.04
N SER A 48 -1.68 14.35 3.14
CA SER A 48 -1.05 14.06 1.85
C SER A 48 0.38 13.59 2.04
N CYS A 49 0.69 12.46 1.43
CA CYS A 49 2.02 11.90 1.46
C CYS A 49 2.92 12.64 0.47
N VAL A 50 3.95 13.30 0.98
CA VAL A 50 4.93 14.07 0.22
C VAL A 50 6.21 13.25 0.10
N PHE A 51 6.71 13.10 -1.14
CA PHE A 51 7.94 12.35 -1.46
C PHE A 51 9.03 13.31 -1.93
N LEU A 52 10.01 13.56 -1.09
CA LEU A 52 11.12 14.48 -1.37
C LEU A 52 12.37 13.69 -1.75
N ASP A 53 12.88 13.92 -2.95
CA ASP A 53 14.05 13.23 -3.49
C ASP A 53 15.34 13.70 -2.81
N ILE A 54 16.12 12.76 -2.26
CA ILE A 54 17.43 13.03 -1.64
C ILE A 54 18.43 13.59 -2.65
N ALA A 55 18.37 13.16 -3.91
CA ALA A 55 19.25 13.69 -4.95
C ALA A 55 18.97 15.18 -5.21
N ALA A 56 17.71 15.59 -5.26
CA ALA A 56 17.31 16.99 -5.39
C ALA A 56 17.76 17.84 -4.19
N ILE A 57 17.68 17.30 -2.97
CA ILE A 57 18.24 17.97 -1.79
C ILE A 57 19.75 18.17 -1.95
N ARG A 58 20.49 17.12 -2.26
CA ARG A 58 21.95 17.16 -2.32
C ARG A 58 22.51 18.00 -3.45
N GLU A 59 21.75 18.26 -4.48
CA GLU A 59 22.11 19.20 -5.53
C GLU A 59 22.26 20.63 -4.98
N LYS A 60 21.40 21.06 -4.03
CA LYS A 60 21.43 22.38 -3.40
C LYS A 60 22.12 22.40 -2.03
N HIS A 61 22.10 21.27 -1.33
CA HIS A 61 22.68 21.07 0.01
C HIS A 61 23.56 19.82 0.03
N PRO A 62 24.79 19.87 -0.51
CA PRO A 62 25.66 18.69 -0.64
C PRO A 62 26.06 18.04 0.68
N ASP A 63 25.99 18.80 1.79
CA ASP A 63 26.31 18.37 3.15
C ASP A 63 25.09 17.78 3.91
N PHE A 64 23.93 17.64 3.24
CA PHE A 64 22.75 17.05 3.85
C PHE A 64 22.98 15.58 4.19
N ASN A 65 22.75 15.27 5.47
CA ASN A 65 22.86 13.92 6.04
C ASN A 65 21.45 13.32 6.26
N PRO A 66 21.03 12.33 5.45
CA PRO A 66 19.72 11.70 5.57
C PRO A 66 19.58 10.76 6.77
N GLU A 67 20.67 10.46 7.50
CA GLU A 67 20.65 9.64 8.69
C GLU A 67 20.39 10.47 9.97
N ALA A 68 20.33 11.80 9.85
CA ALA A 68 20.15 12.69 11.00
C ALA A 68 19.39 13.96 10.60
N PHE A 69 18.08 13.86 10.40
CA PHE A 69 17.21 14.98 10.03
C PHE A 69 15.86 14.94 10.74
N VAL A 70 15.15 16.06 10.68
CA VAL A 70 13.72 16.20 11.05
C VAL A 70 13.04 17.18 10.11
N ILE A 71 11.75 16.99 9.88
CA ILE A 71 10.87 17.89 9.11
C ILE A 71 10.08 18.75 10.11
N VAL A 72 10.04 20.04 9.90
CA VAL A 72 9.40 20.99 10.83
C VAL A 72 8.47 21.93 10.08
N GLU A 73 7.21 21.96 10.46
CA GLU A 73 6.19 22.93 10.02
C GLU A 73 5.71 23.72 11.24
N ASP A 74 5.71 25.05 11.18
CA ASP A 74 5.23 25.93 12.26
C ASP A 74 5.78 25.55 13.65
N LYS A 75 7.07 25.23 13.73
CA LYS A 75 7.79 24.79 14.95
C LYS A 75 7.38 23.41 15.47
N LYS A 76 6.54 22.67 14.76
CA LYS A 76 6.16 21.30 15.09
C LYS A 76 6.91 20.32 14.19
N GLU A 77 7.41 19.28 14.78
CA GLU A 77 7.98 18.16 14.05
C GLU A 77 6.87 17.39 13.34
N LEU A 78 7.05 17.14 12.05
CA LEU A 78 6.20 16.26 11.25
C LEU A 78 6.78 14.84 11.27
N SER A 79 5.88 13.85 11.31
CA SER A 79 6.29 12.47 11.10
C SER A 79 6.93 12.31 9.73
N SER A 80 8.10 11.67 9.69
CA SER A 80 8.86 11.48 8.47
C SER A 80 9.55 10.12 8.46
N GLN A 81 9.90 9.64 7.26
CA GLN A 81 10.54 8.36 7.06
C GLN A 81 11.49 8.46 5.88
N MET A 82 12.64 7.80 6.00
CA MET A 82 13.45 7.47 4.82
C MET A 82 12.84 6.28 4.12
N ALA A 83 12.67 6.37 2.81
CA ALA A 83 12.29 5.27 1.94
C ALA A 83 13.36 5.06 0.88
N ASP A 84 13.74 3.81 0.64
CA ASP A 84 14.70 3.42 -0.38
C ASP A 84 13.99 2.57 -1.43
N SER A 85 13.89 3.06 -2.65
CA SER A 85 13.26 2.36 -3.75
C SER A 85 14.27 2.13 -4.87
N ASP A 86 14.44 0.87 -5.25
CA ASP A 86 15.29 0.50 -6.40
C ASP A 86 14.88 1.19 -7.72
N ILE A 87 13.60 1.62 -7.81
CA ILE A 87 13.05 2.23 -9.02
C ILE A 87 13.13 3.75 -8.98
N GLU A 88 12.89 4.35 -7.81
CA GLU A 88 12.69 5.79 -7.64
C GLU A 88 13.79 6.46 -6.81
N GLY A 89 14.79 5.68 -6.32
CA GLY A 89 15.86 6.18 -5.47
C GLY A 89 15.46 6.45 -4.03
N LYS A 90 16.36 7.06 -3.26
CA LYS A 90 16.13 7.39 -1.85
C LYS A 90 15.31 8.66 -1.72
N LYS A 91 14.24 8.60 -0.93
CA LYS A 91 13.32 9.70 -0.67
C LYS A 91 13.06 9.89 0.82
N ILE A 92 12.79 11.11 1.21
CA ILE A 92 12.13 11.41 2.48
C ILE A 92 10.62 11.39 2.21
N VAL A 93 9.89 10.69 3.05
CA VAL A 93 8.43 10.62 3.03
C VAL A 93 7.92 11.32 4.29
N PHE A 94 6.95 12.22 4.15
CA PHE A 94 6.28 12.87 5.28
C PHE A 94 4.82 13.19 4.94
N LEU A 95 4.02 13.47 5.96
CA LEU A 95 2.61 13.82 5.80
C LEU A 95 2.41 15.30 6.08
N ALA A 96 1.61 15.98 5.23
CA ALA A 96 1.20 17.34 5.44
C ALA A 96 -0.25 17.58 4.95
N ASP A 97 -0.94 18.52 5.62
CA ASP A 97 -2.25 19.00 5.19
C ASP A 97 -2.08 20.23 4.32
N PHE A 98 -2.95 20.40 3.34
CA PHE A 98 -2.94 21.57 2.45
C PHE A 98 -4.36 22.10 2.25
N ALA A 99 -4.51 23.42 2.39
CA ALA A 99 -5.67 24.12 1.87
C ALA A 99 -5.68 24.12 0.33
N PRO A 100 -6.80 24.49 -0.31
CA PRO A 100 -6.86 24.68 -1.76
C PRO A 100 -5.80 25.67 -2.25
N GLU A 101 -5.06 25.31 -3.30
CA GLU A 101 -4.03 26.16 -3.96
C GLU A 101 -2.97 26.72 -3.00
N GLU A 102 -2.69 26.01 -1.90
CA GLU A 102 -1.76 26.44 -0.88
C GLU A 102 -0.31 26.07 -1.21
N THR A 103 0.59 27.05 -1.03
CA THR A 103 2.03 26.81 -0.94
C THR A 103 2.48 27.00 0.49
N LYS A 104 3.20 26.01 1.02
CA LYS A 104 3.77 26.04 2.38
C LYS A 104 5.29 26.02 2.31
N GLU A 105 5.90 26.78 3.20
CA GLU A 105 7.32 26.68 3.50
C GLU A 105 7.53 25.70 4.65
N ILE A 106 8.24 24.61 4.40
CA ILE A 106 8.56 23.57 5.38
C ILE A 106 10.06 23.57 5.60
N THR A 107 10.50 23.55 6.85
CA THR A 107 11.92 23.53 7.22
C THR A 107 12.41 22.09 7.41
N ILE A 108 13.51 21.76 6.77
CA ILE A 108 14.27 20.54 7.04
C ILE A 108 15.47 20.91 7.89
N ARG A 109 15.55 20.33 9.09
CA ARG A 109 16.70 20.47 9.96
C ARG A 109 17.51 19.20 9.99
N TYR A 110 18.85 19.32 10.07
CA TYR A 110 19.72 18.14 10.06
C TYR A 110 21.04 18.36 10.81
N SER A 111 21.71 17.27 11.14
CA SER A 111 23.08 17.26 11.62
C SER A 111 23.98 16.72 10.50
N LYS A 112 25.10 17.38 10.21
CA LYS A 112 26.03 16.93 9.15
C LYS A 112 26.63 15.56 9.41
N GLU A 113 26.73 15.18 10.68
CA GLU A 113 27.39 13.95 11.11
C GLU A 113 26.47 13.15 12.05
N GLY A 114 26.78 11.85 12.17
CA GLY A 114 26.07 10.93 13.05
C GLY A 114 24.80 10.36 12.44
N SER A 115 24.14 9.50 13.21
CA SER A 115 22.80 8.96 12.93
C SER A 115 21.90 9.28 14.10
N LYS A 116 20.67 9.65 13.84
CA LYS A 116 19.66 10.00 14.85
C LYS A 116 18.32 9.41 14.45
N ASP A 117 18.00 8.30 15.10
CA ASP A 117 16.72 7.63 14.86
C ASP A 117 15.58 8.43 15.50
N ARG A 118 14.50 8.59 14.74
CA ARG A 118 13.22 9.16 15.20
C ARG A 118 12.15 8.09 15.04
N GLU A 119 11.41 7.87 16.10
CA GLU A 119 10.31 6.92 16.11
C GLU A 119 8.98 7.67 16.01
N TYR A 120 8.18 7.31 15.02
CA TYR A 120 6.82 7.81 14.82
C TYR A 120 5.80 6.69 14.91
N ALA A 121 4.56 7.03 15.21
CA ALA A 121 3.47 6.07 15.23
C ALA A 121 3.39 5.32 13.89
N LYS A 122 3.36 4.00 13.94
CA LYS A 122 3.28 3.15 12.76
C LYS A 122 1.87 3.21 12.18
N ARG A 123 1.76 3.66 10.94
CA ARG A 123 0.50 3.84 10.18
C ARG A 123 0.48 3.09 8.86
N THR A 124 1.59 2.40 8.54
CA THR A 124 1.66 1.42 7.45
C THR A 124 2.40 0.17 7.91
N GLN A 125 2.16 -0.94 7.23
CA GLN A 125 2.88 -2.19 7.47
C GLN A 125 2.98 -3.00 6.19
N SER A 126 4.12 -3.67 5.98
CA SER A 126 4.27 -4.80 5.05
C SER A 126 4.81 -6.00 5.80
N ILE A 127 4.22 -7.17 5.65
CA ILE A 127 4.58 -8.33 6.44
C ILE A 127 4.56 -9.61 5.59
N LEU A 128 5.54 -10.48 5.85
CA LEU A 128 5.62 -11.83 5.31
C LEU A 128 6.04 -12.76 6.43
N SER A 129 5.25 -13.80 6.72
CA SER A 129 5.52 -14.75 7.80
C SER A 129 5.46 -16.19 7.30
N LEU A 130 6.42 -16.98 7.73
CA LEU A 130 6.55 -18.39 7.33
C LEU A 130 6.55 -19.30 8.55
N LYS A 131 5.93 -20.48 8.44
CA LYS A 131 6.06 -21.54 9.47
C LYS A 131 7.50 -22.07 9.51
N CYS A 132 8.11 -22.06 10.67
CA CYS A 132 9.43 -22.60 10.97
C CYS A 132 9.36 -23.71 12.00
N GLY A 133 10.19 -24.77 11.84
CA GLY A 133 10.26 -25.89 12.78
C GLY A 133 9.23 -27.00 12.55
N GLY A 134 8.46 -26.93 11.47
CA GLY A 134 7.57 -27.97 11.00
C GLY A 134 8.18 -28.81 9.86
N LYS A 135 7.34 -29.55 9.13
CA LYS A 135 7.73 -30.37 7.98
C LYS A 135 6.63 -30.41 6.92
N TRP A 136 7.01 -30.66 5.69
CA TRP A 136 6.07 -30.92 4.61
C TRP A 136 5.48 -32.35 4.71
N GLU A 137 4.16 -32.45 4.65
CA GLU A 137 3.41 -33.70 4.52
C GLU A 137 2.51 -33.57 3.28
N GLY A 138 3.00 -34.06 2.14
CA GLY A 138 2.38 -33.79 0.84
C GLY A 138 2.42 -32.29 0.50
N ASN A 139 1.25 -31.69 0.27
CA ASN A 139 1.10 -30.27 -0.05
C ASN A 139 0.84 -29.38 1.19
N LYS A 140 0.91 -29.92 2.42
CA LYS A 140 0.71 -29.17 3.65
C LYS A 140 2.01 -29.06 4.45
N TYR A 141 2.21 -27.92 5.11
CA TYR A 141 3.28 -27.73 6.06
C TYR A 141 2.74 -27.87 7.49
N VAL A 142 3.07 -28.99 8.15
CA VAL A 142 2.50 -29.37 9.43
C VAL A 142 3.44 -29.01 10.58
N GLY A 143 2.88 -28.44 11.65
CA GLY A 143 3.61 -28.00 12.83
C GLY A 143 4.38 -26.71 12.60
N GLY A 144 5.23 -26.38 13.59
CA GLY A 144 6.01 -25.14 13.59
C GLY A 144 5.21 -23.93 14.04
N THR A 145 5.87 -22.77 14.02
CA THR A 145 5.30 -21.45 14.37
C THR A 145 5.65 -20.44 13.30
N PHE A 146 4.80 -19.45 13.10
CA PHE A 146 5.07 -18.37 12.16
C PHE A 146 6.21 -17.48 12.67
N LYS A 147 7.12 -17.12 11.76
CA LYS A 147 8.18 -16.14 11.97
C LYS A 147 8.23 -15.20 10.78
N ASP A 148 8.39 -13.92 11.08
CA ASP A 148 8.50 -12.91 10.05
C ASP A 148 9.84 -13.00 9.33
N THR A 149 9.81 -12.65 8.04
CA THR A 149 10.98 -12.59 7.17
C THR A 149 10.79 -11.51 6.10
N ASN A 150 11.88 -10.93 5.64
CA ASN A 150 11.84 -9.97 4.56
C ASN A 150 12.03 -10.60 3.17
N TYR A 151 12.32 -11.90 3.09
CA TYR A 151 12.63 -12.56 1.82
C TYR A 151 12.10 -13.99 1.80
N LEU A 152 11.48 -14.34 0.67
CA LEU A 152 11.07 -15.73 0.36
C LEU A 152 11.24 -16.01 -1.12
N LYS A 153 11.95 -17.07 -1.44
CA LYS A 153 11.78 -17.80 -2.69
C LYS A 153 10.79 -18.94 -2.44
N THR A 154 9.61 -18.86 -3.06
CA THR A 154 8.52 -19.81 -2.82
C THR A 154 8.97 -21.25 -3.09
N PRO A 155 8.84 -22.17 -2.12
CA PRO A 155 9.24 -23.56 -2.32
C PRO A 155 8.24 -24.29 -3.22
N PRO A 156 8.67 -25.32 -3.96
CA PRO A 156 7.81 -26.09 -4.88
C PRO A 156 6.57 -26.72 -4.23
N GLY A 157 6.62 -26.97 -2.91
CA GLY A 157 5.49 -27.56 -2.16
C GLY A 157 4.40 -26.54 -1.79
N HIS A 158 4.67 -25.24 -1.93
CA HIS A 158 3.69 -24.20 -1.59
C HIS A 158 2.58 -24.14 -2.65
N THR A 159 1.36 -24.15 -2.18
CA THR A 159 0.13 -24.01 -2.97
C THR A 159 -0.99 -23.54 -2.07
N ASP A 160 -2.17 -23.39 -2.62
CA ASP A 160 -3.41 -23.08 -1.92
C ASP A 160 -3.55 -23.97 -0.66
N HIS A 161 -3.87 -23.36 0.49
CA HIS A 161 -4.04 -24.00 1.80
C HIS A 161 -2.84 -24.86 2.26
N SER A 162 -1.62 -24.56 1.79
CA SER A 162 -0.42 -25.28 2.23
C SER A 162 -0.04 -25.00 3.69
N GLU A 163 -0.58 -23.93 4.28
CA GLU A 163 -0.31 -23.45 5.64
C GLU A 163 1.15 -23.05 5.91
N PHE A 164 1.99 -23.01 4.87
CA PHE A 164 3.40 -22.63 5.01
C PHE A 164 3.60 -21.13 5.17
N ILE A 165 2.87 -20.33 4.37
CA ILE A 165 2.88 -18.87 4.47
C ILE A 165 1.62 -18.44 5.21
N ARG A 166 1.77 -17.55 6.18
CA ARG A 166 0.64 -16.99 6.93
C ARG A 166 -0.27 -16.23 5.96
N PHE A 167 -1.57 -16.42 6.07
CA PHE A 167 -2.61 -15.97 5.14
C PHE A 167 -2.23 -16.09 3.65
N GLU A 168 -1.41 -17.10 3.32
CA GLU A 168 -1.08 -17.59 1.96
C GLU A 168 -0.20 -16.64 1.12
N GLY A 169 0.35 -15.59 1.71
CA GLY A 169 1.25 -14.66 1.02
C GLY A 169 1.66 -13.46 1.86
N PRO A 170 2.29 -12.45 1.26
CA PRO A 170 2.54 -11.20 1.93
C PRO A 170 1.24 -10.42 2.15
N GLY A 171 1.20 -9.65 3.25
CA GLY A 171 0.19 -8.67 3.51
C GLY A 171 0.79 -7.27 3.60
N TRP A 172 -0.01 -6.26 3.30
CA TRP A 172 0.32 -4.86 3.53
C TRP A 172 -0.92 -4.08 3.92
N GLU A 173 -0.74 -3.08 4.74
CA GLU A 173 -1.85 -2.27 5.24
C GLU A 173 -1.46 -0.82 5.48
N SER A 174 -2.46 0.04 5.45
CA SER A 174 -2.42 1.36 6.07
C SER A 174 -3.34 1.38 7.30
N ASP A 175 -3.45 2.52 7.93
CA ASP A 175 -4.45 2.77 8.96
C ASP A 175 -5.91 2.79 8.45
N LYS A 176 -6.14 2.60 7.14
CA LYS A 176 -7.49 2.54 6.52
C LYS A 176 -7.88 1.11 6.10
N VAL A 177 -7.01 0.37 5.46
CA VAL A 177 -7.30 -0.91 4.82
C VAL A 177 -6.09 -1.83 4.82
N GLY A 178 -6.33 -3.15 4.78
CA GLY A 178 -5.30 -4.14 4.55
C GLY A 178 -5.54 -4.93 3.26
N TYR A 179 -4.46 -5.47 2.72
CA TYR A 179 -4.48 -6.33 1.54
C TYR A 179 -3.56 -7.52 1.75
N ARG A 180 -3.81 -8.61 1.01
CA ARG A 180 -2.87 -9.72 0.84
C ARG A 180 -2.81 -10.16 -0.62
N LEU A 181 -1.68 -10.71 -1.03
CA LEU A 181 -1.53 -11.37 -2.33
C LEU A 181 -1.32 -12.86 -2.10
N TYR A 182 -2.12 -13.72 -2.77
CA TYR A 182 -1.88 -15.15 -2.79
C TYR A 182 -0.59 -15.46 -3.54
N LEU A 183 0.46 -15.84 -2.83
CA LEU A 183 1.79 -16.09 -3.40
C LEU A 183 1.91 -17.50 -3.96
N ASP A 184 0.91 -17.90 -4.73
CA ASP A 184 0.84 -19.19 -5.43
C ASP A 184 0.29 -18.99 -6.86
N TRP A 185 -0.18 -20.07 -7.49
CA TRP A 185 -0.73 -20.05 -8.85
C TRP A 185 -1.97 -19.13 -9.02
N ARG A 186 -2.65 -18.78 -7.94
CA ARG A 186 -3.81 -17.87 -7.96
C ARG A 186 -3.40 -16.44 -8.25
N ASN A 187 -2.34 -15.95 -7.63
CA ASN A 187 -1.88 -14.55 -7.76
C ASN A 187 -3.00 -13.50 -7.71
N GLY A 188 -4.05 -13.77 -6.93
CA GLY A 188 -5.13 -12.84 -6.65
C GLY A 188 -4.77 -11.93 -5.48
N ILE A 189 -5.34 -10.74 -5.44
CA ILE A 189 -5.23 -9.82 -4.31
C ILE A 189 -6.57 -9.77 -3.57
N ASP A 190 -6.48 -9.87 -2.26
CA ASP A 190 -7.59 -9.92 -1.33
C ASP A 190 -7.62 -8.72 -0.39
N ILE A 191 -8.74 -8.51 0.33
CA ILE A 191 -8.97 -7.32 1.13
C ILE A 191 -9.23 -7.70 2.59
N PHE A 192 -8.44 -7.13 3.50
CA PHE A 192 -8.75 -7.08 4.91
C PHE A 192 -9.44 -5.74 5.23
N GLY A 193 -10.75 -5.77 5.49
CA GLY A 193 -11.51 -4.62 5.96
C GLY A 193 -11.17 -4.32 7.42
N LYS A 194 -10.82 -3.06 7.71
CA LYS A 194 -10.38 -2.63 9.03
C LYS A 194 -11.42 -1.75 9.71
N LYS A 195 -11.67 -2.02 11.00
CA LYS A 195 -12.49 -1.20 11.91
C LYS A 195 -11.62 -0.41 12.90
N ALA A 196 -10.31 -0.60 12.83
CA ALA A 196 -9.31 0.04 13.67
C ALA A 196 -8.23 0.69 12.82
N SER A 197 -7.71 1.85 13.24
CA SER A 197 -6.60 2.52 12.57
C SER A 197 -5.23 1.95 12.94
N SER A 198 -5.13 1.14 14.00
CA SER A 198 -3.87 0.45 14.35
C SER A 198 -3.50 -0.60 13.31
N MET A 199 -2.21 -0.92 13.23
CA MET A 199 -1.72 -2.06 12.44
C MET A 199 -2.23 -3.36 13.06
N VAL A 200 -2.71 -4.29 12.22
CA VAL A 200 -3.37 -5.52 12.66
C VAL A 200 -2.78 -6.79 12.05
N LEU A 201 -2.14 -6.69 10.88
CA LEU A 201 -1.71 -7.85 10.13
C LEU A 201 -0.69 -8.73 10.88
N GLN A 202 0.08 -8.20 11.83
CA GLN A 202 0.98 -8.99 12.67
C GLN A 202 0.24 -10.02 13.54
N GLU A 203 -1.04 -9.81 13.83
CA GLU A 203 -1.87 -10.71 14.64
C GLU A 203 -2.79 -11.60 13.81
N VAL A 204 -3.10 -11.20 12.56
CA VAL A 204 -4.02 -11.91 11.68
C VAL A 204 -3.44 -13.26 11.23
N GLY A 205 -4.22 -14.33 11.33
CA GLY A 205 -3.87 -15.66 10.82
C GLY A 205 -2.79 -16.40 11.61
N GLN A 206 -2.49 -16.00 12.85
CA GLN A 206 -1.56 -16.71 13.74
C GLN A 206 -2.09 -18.08 14.15
N ASP A 207 -3.38 -18.24 14.25
CA ASP A 207 -4.13 -19.46 14.63
C ASP A 207 -4.66 -20.26 13.44
N GLY A 208 -4.35 -19.82 12.22
CA GLY A 208 -4.81 -20.43 10.96
C GLY A 208 -5.60 -19.46 10.10
N PHE A 209 -6.26 -19.99 9.08
CA PHE A 209 -6.94 -19.15 8.09
C PHE A 209 -8.45 -18.97 8.37
N GLU A 210 -9.07 -19.73 9.25
CA GLU A 210 -10.52 -19.63 9.50
C GLU A 210 -10.89 -18.40 10.33
N SER A 211 -10.07 -18.03 11.32
CA SER A 211 -10.38 -16.97 12.29
C SER A 211 -10.54 -15.59 11.67
N TYR A 212 -9.80 -15.25 10.63
CA TYR A 212 -9.90 -13.94 10.01
C TYR A 212 -11.05 -13.81 8.99
N HIS A 213 -11.77 -14.90 8.71
CA HIS A 213 -13.05 -14.86 7.99
C HIS A 213 -14.24 -14.55 8.89
N GLU A 214 -14.02 -14.48 10.21
CA GLU A 214 -15.02 -14.07 11.19
C GLU A 214 -14.80 -12.63 11.65
N MET A 215 -15.92 -11.92 11.92
CA MET A 215 -15.84 -10.53 12.38
C MET A 215 -15.12 -10.41 13.72
N SER A 216 -14.06 -9.64 13.73
CA SER A 216 -13.23 -9.31 14.89
C SER A 216 -13.29 -7.82 15.24
N PRO A 217 -12.81 -7.38 16.42
CA PRO A 217 -12.71 -5.96 16.74
C PRO A 217 -11.88 -5.14 15.74
N TRP A 218 -10.88 -5.75 15.10
CA TRP A 218 -10.06 -5.09 14.09
C TRP A 218 -10.71 -5.04 12.71
N GLY A 219 -11.64 -5.94 12.39
CA GLY A 219 -12.24 -6.17 11.08
C GLY A 219 -12.22 -7.64 10.69
N MET A 220 -12.11 -7.94 9.41
CA MET A 220 -12.06 -9.29 8.86
C MET A 220 -11.59 -9.30 7.39
N ASP A 221 -11.37 -10.49 6.83
CA ASP A 221 -11.32 -10.72 5.39
C ASP A 221 -12.72 -10.47 4.79
N ILE A 222 -12.82 -9.54 3.85
CA ILE A 222 -14.11 -9.06 3.33
C ILE A 222 -14.36 -9.37 1.87
N LEU A 223 -13.41 -10.03 1.18
CA LEU A 223 -13.56 -10.31 -0.24
C LEU A 223 -13.47 -11.81 -0.56
N LYS A 224 -14.40 -12.30 -1.36
CA LYS A 224 -14.32 -13.64 -1.94
C LYS A 224 -13.63 -13.58 -3.31
N VAL A 225 -12.33 -13.84 -3.34
CA VAL A 225 -11.52 -13.82 -4.57
C VAL A 225 -11.81 -15.02 -5.48
N GLY A 226 -11.80 -16.24 -4.95
CA GLY A 226 -11.97 -17.47 -5.73
C GLY A 226 -10.96 -17.58 -6.88
N ASP A 227 -11.47 -17.83 -8.08
CA ASP A 227 -10.67 -17.91 -9.32
C ASP A 227 -10.48 -16.56 -10.05
N ALA A 228 -10.98 -15.45 -9.49
CA ALA A 228 -10.85 -14.11 -10.04
C ALA A 228 -9.49 -13.47 -9.77
N LEU A 229 -9.29 -12.24 -10.26
CA LEU A 229 -8.15 -11.40 -9.91
C LEU A 229 -8.21 -10.89 -8.46
N GLY A 230 -9.41 -10.89 -7.84
CA GLY A 230 -9.66 -10.14 -6.61
C GLY A 230 -9.72 -8.65 -6.89
N ILE A 231 -8.77 -7.88 -6.39
CA ILE A 231 -8.65 -6.45 -6.65
C ILE A 231 -7.23 -6.09 -7.09
N GLY A 232 -7.07 -5.54 -8.28
CA GLY A 232 -5.80 -4.97 -8.73
C GLY A 232 -4.68 -5.97 -9.05
N ALA A 233 -4.92 -7.28 -9.01
CA ALA A 233 -3.93 -8.26 -9.44
C ALA A 233 -3.66 -8.15 -10.94
N VAL A 234 -2.43 -8.48 -11.35
CA VAL A 234 -2.01 -8.44 -12.75
C VAL A 234 -2.29 -9.76 -13.46
N GLY A 235 -2.70 -9.68 -14.71
CA GLY A 235 -2.88 -10.79 -15.61
C GLY A 235 -2.66 -10.39 -17.06
N ILE A 236 -3.01 -11.29 -17.97
CA ILE A 236 -3.02 -11.03 -19.40
C ILE A 236 -4.42 -11.28 -19.96
N TRP A 237 -4.91 -10.37 -20.81
CA TRP A 237 -6.18 -10.56 -21.52
C TRP A 237 -5.98 -11.37 -22.78
N LYS A 238 -6.58 -12.55 -22.84
CA LYS A 238 -6.40 -13.46 -23.96
C LYS A 238 -7.64 -14.31 -24.20
N ASN A 239 -8.01 -14.50 -25.47
CA ASN A 239 -9.14 -15.34 -25.89
C ASN A 239 -10.45 -15.02 -25.15
N GLY A 240 -10.70 -13.73 -24.86
CA GLY A 240 -11.92 -13.29 -24.18
C GLY A 240 -11.94 -13.51 -22.67
N LYS A 241 -10.81 -13.81 -22.02
CA LYS A 241 -10.70 -14.01 -20.59
C LYS A 241 -9.36 -13.54 -20.02
N VAL A 242 -9.31 -13.42 -18.70
CA VAL A 242 -8.10 -13.18 -17.94
C VAL A 242 -7.33 -14.49 -17.78
N GLU A 243 -6.03 -14.48 -18.08
CA GLU A 243 -5.09 -15.48 -17.65
C GLU A 243 -4.19 -14.85 -16.57
N ARG A 244 -4.27 -15.37 -15.33
CA ARG A 244 -3.46 -14.92 -14.19
C ARG A 244 -2.00 -15.31 -14.36
N VAL A 245 -1.09 -14.72 -13.55
CA VAL A 245 0.33 -15.11 -13.51
C VAL A 245 0.49 -16.44 -12.79
N SER A 246 0.00 -17.51 -13.38
CA SER A 246 -0.10 -18.84 -12.74
C SER A 246 1.04 -19.81 -13.08
N LYS A 247 1.70 -19.62 -14.21
CA LYS A 247 2.75 -20.53 -14.70
C LYS A 247 4.09 -19.81 -14.76
N THR A 248 4.87 -19.94 -13.70
CA THR A 248 6.20 -19.33 -13.55
C THR A 248 7.26 -20.40 -13.30
N ASP A 249 8.53 -20.07 -13.53
CA ASP A 249 9.67 -20.89 -13.12
C ASP A 249 10.02 -20.67 -11.64
N GLY A 250 9.52 -19.60 -11.04
CA GLY A 250 9.70 -19.28 -9.63
C GLY A 250 9.02 -17.98 -9.25
N LEU A 251 8.69 -17.89 -7.97
CA LEU A 251 8.16 -16.68 -7.32
C LEU A 251 9.13 -16.28 -6.21
N VAL A 252 9.46 -14.99 -6.16
CA VAL A 252 10.25 -14.42 -5.08
C VAL A 252 9.45 -13.24 -4.50
N CYS A 253 9.33 -13.20 -3.18
CA CYS A 253 8.73 -12.08 -2.45
C CYS A 253 9.78 -11.45 -1.54
N GLU A 254 9.81 -10.13 -1.53
CA GLU A 254 10.71 -9.34 -0.71
C GLU A 254 9.96 -8.16 -0.08
N ILE A 255 10.09 -7.96 1.23
CA ILE A 255 9.65 -6.74 1.91
C ILE A 255 10.77 -5.73 1.74
N LEU A 256 10.52 -4.66 1.00
CA LEU A 256 11.51 -3.61 0.74
C LEU A 256 11.45 -2.54 1.82
N GLU A 257 10.23 -2.16 2.24
CA GLU A 257 9.98 -1.18 3.29
C GLU A 257 8.84 -1.63 4.20
N ASP A 258 9.05 -1.54 5.51
CA ASP A 258 8.04 -1.72 6.55
C ASP A 258 8.07 -0.53 7.51
N GLY A 259 7.79 0.64 6.98
CA GLY A 259 7.97 1.91 7.68
C GLY A 259 6.71 2.45 8.36
N SER A 260 6.86 3.59 9.02
CA SER A 260 5.75 4.22 9.74
C SER A 260 4.73 4.90 8.83
N LEU A 261 5.18 5.43 7.68
CA LEU A 261 4.35 6.23 6.76
C LEU A 261 4.25 5.64 5.37
N TYR A 262 5.16 4.75 5.01
CA TYR A 262 5.27 4.13 3.70
C TYR A 262 5.77 2.72 3.86
N SER A 263 5.08 1.78 3.22
CA SER A 263 5.49 0.38 3.17
C SER A 263 5.45 -0.12 1.73
N GLN A 264 6.41 -0.99 1.39
CA GLN A 264 6.57 -1.53 0.04
C GLN A 264 7.01 -2.98 0.07
N LEU A 265 6.45 -3.77 -0.84
CA LEU A 265 6.90 -5.13 -1.11
C LEU A 265 7.07 -5.36 -2.61
N GLN A 266 7.88 -6.33 -2.94
CA GLN A 266 8.19 -6.70 -4.32
C GLN A 266 7.93 -8.19 -4.55
N ILE A 267 7.27 -8.52 -5.68
CA ILE A 267 7.11 -9.88 -6.17
C ILE A 267 7.81 -10.00 -7.51
N LYS A 268 8.73 -10.98 -7.63
CA LYS A 268 9.38 -11.33 -8.90
C LYS A 268 8.79 -12.62 -9.43
N TYR A 269 8.18 -12.54 -10.59
CA TYR A 269 7.65 -13.68 -11.35
C TYR A 269 8.68 -14.07 -12.41
N LEU A 270 9.46 -15.10 -12.10
CA LEU A 270 10.55 -15.55 -12.96
C LEU A 270 9.98 -16.48 -14.04
N GLY A 271 10.26 -16.18 -15.31
CA GLY A 271 9.86 -17.00 -16.43
C GLY A 271 8.35 -17.21 -16.58
N TRP A 272 7.54 -16.16 -16.32
CA TRP A 272 6.09 -16.23 -16.54
C TRP A 272 5.79 -16.68 -17.97
N LYS A 273 5.10 -17.82 -18.08
CA LYS A 273 4.83 -18.47 -19.35
C LYS A 273 3.50 -17.99 -19.93
N ILE A 274 3.59 -17.30 -21.07
CA ILE A 274 2.46 -16.89 -21.90
C ILE A 274 2.64 -17.58 -23.26
N ASP A 275 1.82 -18.58 -23.58
CA ASP A 275 1.98 -19.46 -24.74
C ASP A 275 3.36 -20.14 -24.78
N SER A 276 4.12 -19.89 -25.88
CA SER A 276 5.49 -20.35 -26.04
C SER A 276 6.56 -19.39 -25.53
N LYS A 277 6.14 -18.17 -25.07
CA LYS A 277 7.04 -17.12 -24.62
C LYS A 277 7.20 -17.15 -23.10
N ARG A 278 8.34 -16.64 -22.64
CA ARG A 278 8.62 -16.41 -21.23
C ARG A 278 8.96 -14.96 -21.00
N PHE A 279 8.49 -14.45 -19.87
CA PHE A 279 8.68 -13.06 -19.42
C PHE A 279 9.13 -13.07 -17.98
N ASN A 280 9.97 -12.12 -17.61
CA ASN A 280 10.17 -11.77 -16.21
C ASN A 280 9.33 -10.54 -15.91
N LEU A 281 8.53 -10.62 -14.86
CA LEU A 281 7.73 -9.53 -14.37
C LEU A 281 8.11 -9.26 -12.92
N THR A 282 8.32 -8.01 -12.59
CA THR A 282 8.47 -7.53 -11.22
C THR A 282 7.30 -6.63 -10.88
N SER A 283 6.64 -6.94 -9.79
CA SER A 283 5.49 -6.23 -9.22
C SER A 283 5.95 -5.54 -7.95
N ASN A 284 5.91 -4.21 -7.89
CA ASN A 284 6.15 -3.45 -6.68
C ASN A 284 4.83 -2.89 -6.19
N LEU A 285 4.44 -3.27 -4.98
CA LEU A 285 3.21 -2.85 -4.33
C LEU A 285 3.57 -1.94 -3.16
N SER A 286 3.03 -0.74 -3.12
CA SER A 286 3.30 0.20 -2.02
C SER A 286 2.03 0.89 -1.53
N ILE A 287 2.03 1.22 -0.25
CA ILE A 287 0.92 1.90 0.44
C ILE A 287 1.47 3.00 1.34
N THR A 288 0.71 4.09 1.50
CA THR A 288 1.04 5.22 2.37
C THR A 288 0.04 5.36 3.52
N ALA A 289 0.49 5.95 4.61
CA ALA A 289 -0.37 6.31 5.74
C ALA A 289 -1.53 7.23 5.27
N GLY A 290 -2.70 7.09 5.89
CA GLY A 290 -3.91 7.86 5.56
C GLY A 290 -4.62 7.42 4.27
N SER A 291 -4.03 6.53 3.48
CA SER A 291 -4.52 6.17 2.14
C SER A 291 -5.11 4.76 2.07
N ARG A 292 -6.13 4.58 1.21
CA ARG A 292 -6.61 3.26 0.77
C ARG A 292 -5.89 2.77 -0.49
N LEU A 293 -5.16 3.66 -1.17
CA LEU A 293 -4.50 3.36 -2.43
C LEU A 293 -3.29 2.46 -2.24
N THR A 294 -3.24 1.38 -3.00
CA THR A 294 -2.00 0.68 -3.31
C THR A 294 -1.53 1.10 -4.69
N LYS A 295 -0.31 1.61 -4.78
CA LYS A 295 0.40 1.81 -6.05
C LYS A 295 0.97 0.48 -6.51
N HIS A 296 0.73 0.11 -7.76
CA HIS A 296 1.28 -1.08 -8.38
C HIS A 296 2.16 -0.70 -9.56
N ASP A 297 3.47 -0.72 -9.34
CA ASP A 297 4.47 -0.50 -10.38
C ASP A 297 4.94 -1.85 -10.94
N ILE A 298 4.75 -2.05 -12.23
CA ILE A 298 5.14 -3.25 -12.95
C ILE A 298 6.34 -2.95 -13.84
N THR A 299 7.35 -3.81 -13.77
CA THR A 299 8.47 -3.85 -14.69
C THR A 299 8.54 -5.19 -15.41
N LEU A 300 8.75 -5.16 -16.71
CA LEU A 300 8.82 -6.30 -17.62
C LEU A 300 10.13 -6.26 -18.40
N ASP A 301 10.65 -7.42 -18.77
CA ASP A 301 11.79 -7.53 -19.69
C ASP A 301 11.43 -7.20 -21.15
N LYS A 302 10.13 -7.13 -21.48
CA LYS A 302 9.60 -6.78 -22.83
C LYS A 302 8.22 -6.18 -22.69
N ASP A 303 7.85 -5.28 -23.62
CA ASP A 303 6.50 -4.74 -23.70
C ASP A 303 5.44 -5.81 -23.98
N ILE A 304 4.30 -5.67 -23.34
CA ILE A 304 3.11 -6.49 -23.48
C ILE A 304 1.92 -5.55 -23.68
N ASP A 305 1.18 -5.75 -24.81
CA ASP A 305 0.07 -4.87 -25.20
C ASP A 305 -1.28 -5.28 -24.60
N ASN A 306 -1.35 -6.42 -23.95
CA ASN A 306 -2.59 -6.98 -23.39
C ASN A 306 -2.45 -7.40 -21.94
N LEU A 307 -1.60 -6.71 -21.18
CA LEU A 307 -1.67 -6.77 -19.73
C LEU A 307 -3.07 -6.38 -19.28
N CYS A 308 -3.53 -6.94 -18.20
CA CYS A 308 -4.80 -6.54 -17.62
C CYS A 308 -4.76 -6.56 -16.10
N THR A 309 -5.65 -5.78 -15.55
CA THR A 309 -6.00 -5.78 -14.14
C THR A 309 -7.50 -5.57 -14.02
N GLY A 310 -8.04 -5.66 -12.82
CA GLY A 310 -9.47 -5.48 -12.64
C GLY A 310 -9.92 -5.78 -11.21
N ILE A 311 -11.20 -5.98 -11.08
CA ILE A 311 -11.89 -6.31 -9.83
C ILE A 311 -12.75 -7.56 -10.03
N VAL A 312 -12.95 -8.32 -8.97
CA VAL A 312 -13.85 -9.48 -8.99
C VAL A 312 -15.28 -9.02 -9.32
N LYS A 313 -15.95 -9.79 -10.18
CA LYS A 313 -17.33 -9.53 -10.57
C LYS A 313 -18.30 -9.95 -9.48
N SER A 314 -19.24 -9.08 -9.15
CA SER A 314 -20.31 -9.34 -8.20
C SER A 314 -21.66 -9.13 -8.85
N GLU A 315 -22.60 -10.03 -8.59
CA GLU A 315 -23.96 -9.93 -9.15
C GLU A 315 -24.73 -8.75 -8.54
N GLY A 316 -25.49 -8.04 -9.38
CA GLY A 316 -26.37 -6.96 -8.93
C GLY A 316 -25.65 -5.67 -8.51
N VAL A 317 -24.35 -5.57 -8.76
CA VAL A 317 -23.55 -4.39 -8.43
C VAL A 317 -23.30 -3.56 -9.68
N ASN A 318 -23.44 -2.24 -9.55
CA ASN A 318 -23.19 -1.30 -10.64
C ASN A 318 -21.68 -1.18 -10.92
N ILE A 319 -21.33 -1.18 -12.21
CA ILE A 319 -19.96 -0.91 -12.65
C ILE A 319 -19.83 0.57 -13.00
N LEU A 320 -18.87 1.21 -12.33
CA LEU A 320 -18.59 2.63 -12.44
C LEU A 320 -17.33 2.82 -13.29
N LYS A 321 -17.36 3.79 -14.19
CA LYS A 321 -16.24 4.11 -15.08
C LYS A 321 -16.12 5.61 -15.23
N SER A 322 -14.90 6.13 -15.11
CA SER A 322 -14.64 7.52 -15.43
C SER A 322 -14.79 7.78 -16.94
N GLU A 323 -15.13 9.01 -17.28
CA GLU A 323 -15.02 9.46 -18.65
C GLU A 323 -13.56 9.51 -19.11
N TYR A 324 -13.33 9.25 -20.41
CA TYR A 324 -11.99 9.36 -20.97
C TYR A 324 -11.56 10.83 -21.05
N LYS A 325 -10.42 11.14 -20.43
CA LYS A 325 -9.74 12.43 -20.53
C LYS A 325 -8.28 12.20 -20.85
N LYS A 326 -7.80 12.75 -21.99
CA LYS A 326 -6.41 12.59 -22.41
C LYS A 326 -5.45 13.21 -21.38
N GLY A 327 -4.38 12.49 -21.04
CA GLY A 327 -3.36 12.94 -20.06
C GLY A 327 -3.78 12.83 -18.60
N SER A 328 -4.98 12.29 -18.34
CA SER A 328 -5.52 12.12 -16.99
C SER A 328 -5.60 10.64 -16.62
N TRP A 329 -5.73 10.38 -15.31
CA TRP A 329 -6.11 9.09 -14.78
C TRP A 329 -7.60 8.80 -15.04
N GLY A 330 -7.95 7.55 -15.02
CA GLY A 330 -9.32 7.08 -15.09
C GLY A 330 -9.51 5.89 -14.15
N TYR A 331 -10.75 5.45 -13.94
CA TYR A 331 -11.04 4.28 -13.11
C TYR A 331 -12.02 3.32 -13.76
N LEU A 332 -11.93 2.05 -13.33
CA LEU A 332 -12.93 1.02 -13.40
C LEU A 332 -13.23 0.60 -11.96
N ALA A 333 -14.49 0.68 -11.54
CA ALA A 333 -14.87 0.48 -10.16
C ALA A 333 -16.22 -0.21 -10.01
N SER A 334 -16.52 -0.69 -8.81
CA SER A 334 -17.84 -1.17 -8.39
C SER A 334 -18.14 -0.69 -6.97
N TYR A 335 -19.42 -0.51 -6.66
CA TYR A 335 -19.89 -0.21 -5.31
C TYR A 335 -21.24 -0.89 -5.05
N GLY A 336 -21.34 -1.60 -3.93
CA GLY A 336 -22.60 -2.27 -3.57
C GLY A 336 -22.41 -3.30 -2.47
N ASP A 337 -23.43 -4.15 -2.29
CA ASP A 337 -23.45 -5.25 -1.32
C ASP A 337 -22.62 -6.43 -1.84
N GLN A 338 -21.29 -6.27 -1.81
CA GLN A 338 -20.33 -7.20 -2.43
C GLN A 338 -19.24 -7.70 -1.49
N SER A 339 -19.28 -7.32 -0.20
CA SER A 339 -18.42 -7.96 0.78
C SER A 339 -18.87 -9.39 1.08
N ILE A 340 -18.02 -10.18 1.70
CA ILE A 340 -18.35 -11.57 2.12
C ILE A 340 -19.57 -11.63 3.04
N ILE A 341 -19.80 -10.60 3.84
CA ILE A 341 -20.94 -10.52 4.76
C ILE A 341 -22.14 -9.77 4.18
N GLY A 342 -22.08 -9.37 2.91
CA GLY A 342 -23.19 -8.75 2.18
C GLY A 342 -23.44 -7.28 2.51
N ASP A 343 -22.42 -6.56 3.00
CA ASP A 343 -22.48 -5.12 3.22
C ASP A 343 -21.74 -4.33 2.14
N LYS A 344 -21.76 -3.00 2.25
CA LYS A 344 -21.23 -2.10 1.21
C LYS A 344 -19.71 -2.16 1.14
N LEU A 345 -19.22 -2.44 -0.05
CA LEU A 345 -17.81 -2.41 -0.41
C LEU A 345 -17.66 -1.67 -1.74
N GLY A 346 -16.78 -0.68 -1.77
CA GLY A 346 -16.29 -0.06 -3.00
C GLY A 346 -14.95 -0.69 -3.39
N MET A 347 -14.80 -1.04 -4.66
CA MET A 347 -13.53 -1.50 -5.23
C MET A 347 -13.22 -0.71 -6.49
N ALA A 348 -11.96 -0.32 -6.68
CA ALA A 348 -11.54 0.39 -7.88
C ALA A 348 -10.13 0.02 -8.31
N VAL A 349 -9.89 0.05 -9.63
CA VAL A 349 -8.56 0.15 -10.24
C VAL A 349 -8.48 1.46 -11.00
N LEU A 350 -7.38 2.20 -10.81
CA LEU A 350 -7.14 3.48 -11.45
C LEU A 350 -5.94 3.36 -12.38
N TYR A 351 -6.04 3.91 -13.57
CA TYR A 351 -5.06 3.76 -14.65
C TYR A 351 -4.91 5.04 -15.45
N LYS A 352 -3.75 5.24 -16.08
CA LYS A 352 -3.60 6.32 -17.05
C LYS A 352 -4.45 6.03 -18.29
N ASN A 353 -5.28 6.99 -18.69
CA ASN A 353 -6.14 6.85 -19.84
C ASN A 353 -5.38 6.53 -21.13
N GLU A 354 -4.14 7.00 -21.26
CA GLU A 354 -3.29 6.76 -22.43
C GLU A 354 -2.72 5.32 -22.50
N ASP A 355 -2.69 4.60 -21.37
CA ASP A 355 -2.26 3.20 -21.32
C ASP A 355 -3.42 2.23 -21.54
N LYS A 356 -4.66 2.73 -21.42
CA LYS A 356 -5.86 1.92 -21.61
C LYS A 356 -6.09 1.56 -23.08
N ILE A 357 -6.23 0.25 -23.33
CA ILE A 357 -6.69 -0.27 -24.63
C ILE A 357 -8.21 -0.39 -24.63
N LYS A 358 -8.78 -1.01 -23.61
CA LYS A 358 -10.23 -1.16 -23.46
C LYS A 358 -10.60 -1.53 -22.03
N THR A 359 -11.86 -1.32 -21.69
CA THR A 359 -12.54 -1.99 -20.56
C THR A 359 -13.39 -3.13 -21.11
N THR A 360 -13.43 -4.25 -20.41
CA THR A 360 -14.15 -5.47 -20.80
C THR A 360 -14.44 -6.29 -19.56
N GLU A 361 -15.04 -7.46 -19.72
CA GLU A 361 -15.32 -8.38 -18.64
C GLU A 361 -15.11 -9.83 -19.11
N ASP A 362 -14.90 -10.74 -18.17
CA ASP A 362 -15.09 -12.17 -18.37
C ASP A 362 -16.12 -12.73 -17.37
N GLU A 363 -16.15 -14.03 -17.18
CA GLU A 363 -17.09 -14.66 -16.26
C GLU A 363 -16.87 -14.23 -14.81
N LEU A 364 -15.63 -13.92 -14.41
CA LEU A 364 -15.22 -13.71 -13.02
C LEU A 364 -14.79 -12.27 -12.72
N ASN A 365 -14.48 -11.46 -13.74
CA ASN A 365 -13.79 -10.18 -13.56
C ASN A 365 -14.40 -9.06 -14.40
N GLU A 366 -14.45 -7.86 -13.82
CA GLU A 366 -14.47 -6.60 -14.55
C GLU A 366 -13.03 -6.17 -14.80
N VAL A 367 -12.68 -5.87 -16.05
CA VAL A 367 -11.29 -5.82 -16.54
C VAL A 367 -10.98 -4.51 -17.26
N VAL A 368 -9.81 -3.95 -16.97
CA VAL A 368 -9.14 -2.98 -17.85
C VAL A 368 -7.93 -3.62 -18.50
N VAL A 369 -7.85 -3.56 -19.81
CA VAL A 369 -6.71 -4.02 -20.61
C VAL A 369 -5.79 -2.83 -20.86
N LEU A 370 -4.53 -2.99 -20.52
CA LEU A 370 -3.51 -1.97 -20.52
C LEU A 370 -2.31 -2.39 -21.37
N LYS A 371 -1.58 -1.42 -21.90
CA LYS A 371 -0.30 -1.64 -22.56
C LYS A 371 0.85 -1.16 -21.67
N SER A 372 1.93 -1.91 -21.61
CA SER A 372 3.19 -1.43 -21.06
C SER A 372 3.91 -0.52 -22.07
N LYS A 373 4.79 0.33 -21.56
CA LYS A 373 5.63 1.20 -22.36
C LYS A 373 7.05 1.17 -21.82
N ASN A 374 8.02 0.80 -22.67
CA ASN A 374 9.42 0.61 -22.26
C ASN A 374 9.56 -0.39 -21.08
N GLY A 375 8.79 -1.47 -21.11
CA GLY A 375 8.77 -2.48 -20.06
C GLY A 375 8.16 -2.02 -18.74
N ARG A 376 7.39 -0.93 -18.70
CA ARG A 376 6.81 -0.36 -17.48
C ARG A 376 5.32 -0.12 -17.61
N LEU A 377 4.60 -0.31 -16.50
CA LEU A 377 3.20 0.02 -16.34
C LEU A 377 2.94 0.36 -14.87
N THR A 378 2.26 1.48 -14.61
CA THR A 378 1.82 1.87 -13.28
C THR A 378 0.31 1.99 -13.26
N TYR A 379 -0.32 1.40 -12.27
CA TYR A 379 -1.73 1.63 -11.93
C TYR A 379 -1.91 1.60 -10.41
N TYR A 380 -3.09 1.99 -9.96
CA TYR A 380 -3.46 1.92 -8.55
C TYR A 380 -4.70 1.08 -8.36
N PHE A 381 -4.91 0.61 -7.14
CA PHE A 381 -6.18 0.04 -6.72
C PHE A 381 -6.50 0.44 -5.29
N LEU A 382 -7.78 0.41 -4.95
CA LEU A 382 -8.26 0.71 -3.62
C LEU A 382 -9.56 -0.02 -3.30
N ALA A 383 -9.75 -0.30 -2.01
CA ALA A 383 -11.00 -0.77 -1.44
C ALA A 383 -11.50 0.20 -0.37
N ALA A 384 -12.80 0.36 -0.27
CA ALA A 384 -13.47 1.21 0.71
C ALA A 384 -14.67 0.45 1.29
N TRP A 385 -14.54 0.01 2.54
CA TRP A 385 -15.56 -0.74 3.24
C TRP A 385 -16.42 0.17 4.13
N GLU A 386 -17.73 -0.04 4.14
CA GLU A 386 -18.60 0.85 4.92
C GLU A 386 -18.40 0.78 6.44
N GLN A 387 -17.82 -0.32 6.97
CA GLN A 387 -17.57 -0.47 8.41
C GLN A 387 -16.22 0.11 8.86
N GLU A 388 -15.38 0.64 7.96
CA GLU A 388 -14.17 1.37 8.34
C GLU A 388 -14.49 2.58 9.22
N LEU A 389 -13.50 3.03 9.99
CA LEU A 389 -13.54 4.38 10.56
C LEU A 389 -13.63 5.37 9.39
N GLU A 390 -14.64 6.23 9.36
CA GLU A 390 -14.94 7.13 8.24
C GLU A 390 -15.22 6.36 6.91
N GLY A 391 -15.85 5.19 7.02
CA GLY A 391 -16.20 4.36 5.87
C GLY A 391 -17.19 5.04 4.93
N ILE A 392 -17.02 4.80 3.63
CA ILE A 392 -17.88 5.31 2.56
C ILE A 392 -19.20 4.53 2.57
N LYS A 393 -20.34 5.24 2.63
CA LYS A 393 -21.65 4.64 2.92
C LYS A 393 -22.54 4.45 1.70
N ASN A 394 -22.25 5.13 0.59
CA ASN A 394 -23.06 5.06 -0.63
C ASN A 394 -22.21 5.30 -1.89
N GLU A 395 -22.81 4.97 -3.04
CA GLU A 395 -22.16 5.06 -4.35
C GLU A 395 -21.76 6.51 -4.71
N GLU A 396 -22.57 7.49 -4.35
CA GLU A 396 -22.27 8.91 -4.66
C GLU A 396 -21.02 9.38 -3.91
N GLU A 397 -20.89 9.04 -2.62
CA GLU A 397 -19.69 9.31 -1.83
C GLU A 397 -18.46 8.61 -2.43
N PHE A 398 -18.63 7.36 -2.90
CA PHE A 398 -17.54 6.61 -3.51
C PHE A 398 -17.08 7.24 -4.83
N ILE A 399 -18.02 7.66 -5.69
CA ILE A 399 -17.70 8.37 -6.94
C ILE A 399 -16.94 9.67 -6.63
N LYS A 400 -17.43 10.48 -5.69
CA LYS A 400 -16.74 11.73 -5.27
C LYS A 400 -15.32 11.45 -4.74
N TYR A 401 -15.16 10.38 -3.98
CA TYR A 401 -13.85 9.97 -3.48
C TYR A 401 -12.91 9.59 -4.64
N LEU A 402 -13.38 8.79 -5.62
CA LEU A 402 -12.59 8.43 -6.79
C LEU A 402 -12.21 9.64 -7.65
N GLU A 403 -13.12 10.58 -7.83
CA GLU A 403 -12.87 11.82 -8.58
C GLU A 403 -11.84 12.71 -7.88
N ALA A 404 -11.88 12.80 -6.54
CA ALA A 404 -10.87 13.51 -5.75
C ALA A 404 -9.48 12.85 -5.92
N ILE A 405 -9.40 11.52 -5.83
CA ILE A 405 -8.15 10.78 -6.04
C ILE A 405 -7.60 11.01 -7.45
N ILE A 406 -8.44 10.96 -8.49
CA ILE A 406 -7.98 11.26 -9.87
C ILE A 406 -7.39 12.66 -9.96
N LYS A 407 -8.04 13.65 -9.36
CA LYS A 407 -7.57 15.03 -9.35
C LYS A 407 -6.22 15.17 -8.67
N GLU A 408 -6.02 14.46 -7.56
CA GLU A 408 -4.74 14.41 -6.87
C GLU A 408 -3.64 13.70 -7.67
N LEU A 409 -3.97 12.60 -8.35
CA LEU A 409 -3.03 11.87 -9.22
C LEU A 409 -2.68 12.65 -10.50
N ASP A 410 -3.60 13.45 -11.02
CA ASP A 410 -3.38 14.32 -12.18
C ASP A 410 -2.51 15.53 -11.86
N SER A 411 -2.51 15.96 -10.61
CA SER A 411 -1.77 17.13 -10.11
C SER A 411 -1.07 16.77 -8.77
N PRO A 412 0.01 16.00 -8.81
CA PRO A 412 0.74 15.65 -7.59
C PRO A 412 1.28 16.91 -6.90
N ILE A 413 1.51 16.81 -5.59
CA ILE A 413 2.16 17.89 -4.82
C ILE A 413 3.50 18.23 -5.48
N SER A 414 3.71 19.52 -5.77
CA SER A 414 4.98 20.01 -6.29
C SER A 414 5.90 20.43 -5.14
N ILE A 415 7.21 20.23 -5.34
CA ILE A 415 8.23 20.52 -4.31
C ILE A 415 9.37 21.30 -4.95
N GLU A 416 9.73 22.40 -4.33
CA GLU A 416 10.96 23.14 -4.66
C GLU A 416 11.88 23.19 -3.44
N VAL A 417 13.12 22.69 -3.59
CA VAL A 417 14.16 22.82 -2.56
C VAL A 417 14.77 24.21 -2.67
N MET A 418 14.74 24.99 -1.60
CA MET A 418 15.26 26.36 -1.61
C MET A 418 16.80 26.37 -1.46
N GLN A 419 17.46 27.40 -1.97
CA GLN A 419 18.88 27.62 -1.69
C GLN A 419 19.04 28.07 -0.22
N ARG A 420 20.22 27.78 0.36
CA ARG A 420 20.54 28.31 1.67
C ARG A 420 20.66 29.84 1.56
N ASN A 421 19.91 30.55 2.38
CA ASN A 421 20.12 32.00 2.53
C ASN A 421 21.41 32.18 3.33
N ASP A 422 22.46 32.69 2.68
CA ASP A 422 23.73 33.05 3.30
C ASP A 422 23.59 34.16 4.34
#